data_b6677340e8fd973c5f2bc0327d339e8d
#
_entry.id   b6677340e8fd973c5f2bc0327d339e8d
#
_cell.length_a   1.000
_cell.length_b   1.000
_cell.length_c   1.000
_cell.angle_alpha   90.00
_cell.angle_beta   90.00
_cell.angle_gamma   90.00
#
_symmetry.space_group_name_H-M   'P 1'
#
loop_
_entity.id
_entity.type
_entity.pdbx_description
1 polymer ?
#
loop_
_entity_poly.entity_id
_entity_poly.type
_entity_poly.pdbx_seq_one_letter_code
_entity_poly.pdbx_strand_id
1 'polypeptide(L)'
;MSSKHVSQSNRSRERARKARREAREVRELLKMPVESQRGMERRAAQRRRWLWKSACWLSVLTAVAVGGVMLFQRAFYDNPEFMMKHMDIETDGTLTRDEIRRIADVPAVSNLLKLDLKAIDDRLEARSQIAEAQVRRLLPDTLEVRIQERVPMAWLGYQDGGLAKRKEGILIDAAGCAIRCQTLHPQFFDFPVILVPKESIEEAVLFGKVVELSEVQSALRLLEVWPNAVADPTVEIAQIDASRPYRLDVYCYPDLKLLLRYENFMGQLMKLTDVLRHGESNNRYFAQIDLTVRDNVPVIYQDVAYQPPLRGEGSRPEPLLSPRLPSDGTPNRSLSDEEMGNILSVDS
;
A
#
# COMPACT_ATOMS: atom_id res chain seq x y z
N MET A 1 -86.97 85.55 27.71
CA MET A 1 -85.65 86.08 27.30
C MET A 1 -84.56 85.14 27.71
N SER A 2 -84.31 83.97 26.99
CA SER A 2 -83.19 83.10 27.36
C SER A 2 -82.75 82.05 26.25
N SER A 3 -82.76 82.45 24.98
CA SER A 3 -82.33 81.46 23.93
C SER A 3 -81.18 81.97 23.04
N LYS A 4 -80.74 83.21 23.13
CA LYS A 4 -79.69 83.77 22.30
C LYS A 4 -78.27 83.58 22.85
N HIS A 5 -78.06 83.29 24.13
CA HIS A 5 -76.72 83.14 24.76
C HIS A 5 -76.10 81.79 24.56
N VAL A 6 -76.86 80.73 24.40
CA VAL A 6 -76.33 79.35 24.24
C VAL A 6 -75.73 79.11 22.81
N SER A 7 -76.28 79.78 21.80
CA SER A 7 -75.84 79.66 20.42
C SER A 7 -74.42 80.27 20.16
N GLN A 8 -74.04 81.32 20.85
CA GLN A 8 -72.73 81.98 20.68
C GLN A 8 -71.62 81.21 21.36
N SER A 9 -71.89 80.60 22.51
CA SER A 9 -70.91 79.76 23.22
C SER A 9 -70.46 78.46 22.42
N ASN A 10 -71.43 77.86 21.73
CA ASN A 10 -71.10 76.66 20.90
C ASN A 10 -70.30 77.01 19.64
N ARG A 11 -70.60 78.11 18.99
CA ARG A 11 -69.83 78.58 17.80
C ARG A 11 -68.40 78.98 18.15
N SER A 12 -68.16 79.53 19.32
CA SER A 12 -66.82 79.87 19.78
C SER A 12 -66.01 78.62 20.10
N ARG A 13 -66.62 77.57 20.69
CA ARG A 13 -65.98 76.26 20.96
C ARG A 13 -65.66 75.47 19.72
N GLU A 14 -66.52 75.54 18.69
CA GLU A 14 -66.24 74.91 17.39
C GLU A 14 -65.08 75.63 16.66
N ARG A 15 -65.07 76.97 16.67
CA ARG A 15 -63.95 77.74 16.09
C ARG A 15 -62.64 77.43 16.82
N ALA A 16 -62.63 77.29 18.13
CA ALA A 16 -61.46 76.91 18.90
C ALA A 16 -61.00 75.44 18.63
N ARG A 17 -61.94 74.51 18.42
CA ARG A 17 -61.63 73.13 18.02
C ARG A 17 -61.06 73.06 16.61
N LYS A 18 -61.62 73.86 15.67
CA LYS A 18 -61.11 73.89 14.29
C LYS A 18 -59.70 74.48 14.26
N ALA A 19 -59.45 75.60 14.92
CA ALA A 19 -58.13 76.20 15.04
C ALA A 19 -57.09 75.27 15.71
N ARG A 20 -57.51 74.48 16.72
CA ARG A 20 -56.61 73.45 17.32
C ARG A 20 -56.31 72.26 16.40
N ARG A 21 -57.25 71.87 15.54
CA ARG A 21 -57.01 70.86 14.51
C ARG A 21 -56.05 71.37 13.44
N GLU A 22 -56.30 72.55 12.92
CA GLU A 22 -55.44 73.20 11.94
C GLU A 22 -54.00 73.39 12.48
N ALA A 23 -53.92 73.83 13.75
CA ALA A 23 -52.59 73.96 14.41
C ALA A 23 -51.90 72.61 14.64
N ARG A 24 -52.68 71.53 14.84
CA ARG A 24 -52.10 70.19 14.91
C ARG A 24 -51.63 69.68 13.54
N GLU A 25 -52.41 69.85 12.50
CA GLU A 25 -52.06 69.52 11.15
C GLU A 25 -50.81 70.28 10.66
N VAL A 26 -50.72 71.55 10.92
CA VAL A 26 -49.53 72.36 10.62
C VAL A 26 -48.32 71.89 11.44
N ARG A 27 -48.51 71.50 12.69
CA ARG A 27 -47.42 70.90 13.51
C ARG A 27 -46.98 69.53 13.01
N GLU A 28 -47.89 68.70 12.50
CA GLU A 28 -47.53 67.41 11.87
C GLU A 28 -46.83 67.61 10.54
N LEU A 29 -47.27 68.56 9.73
CA LEU A 29 -46.57 68.90 8.49
C LEU A 29 -45.19 69.49 8.73
N LEU A 30 -44.99 70.25 9.80
CA LEU A 30 -43.69 70.78 10.20
C LEU A 30 -42.79 69.72 10.82
N LYS A 31 -43.33 68.56 11.25
CA LYS A 31 -42.56 67.45 11.75
C LYS A 31 -42.13 66.49 10.66
N MET A 32 -42.65 66.63 9.44
CA MET A 32 -42.14 65.85 8.33
C MET A 32 -40.66 66.23 8.06
N PRO A 33 -39.75 65.28 8.19
CA PRO A 33 -38.37 65.59 7.90
C PRO A 33 -38.26 65.95 6.42
N VAL A 34 -38.13 67.20 6.12
CA VAL A 34 -37.79 67.70 4.78
C VAL A 34 -36.31 67.22 4.55
N GLU A 35 -36.17 66.00 4.08
CA GLU A 35 -34.87 65.59 3.59
C GLU A 35 -34.50 66.50 2.44
N SER A 36 -33.73 67.49 2.74
CA SER A 36 -33.26 68.43 1.71
C SER A 36 -32.42 67.64 0.70
N GLN A 37 -32.72 67.76 -0.59
CA GLN A 37 -31.96 67.11 -1.66
C GLN A 37 -30.46 67.32 -1.44
N ARG A 38 -30.04 68.43 -0.89
CA ARG A 38 -28.63 68.69 -0.50
C ARG A 38 -28.09 67.77 0.60
N GLY A 39 -28.94 67.24 1.51
CA GLY A 39 -28.55 66.25 2.54
C GLY A 39 -28.32 64.87 1.94
N MET A 40 -29.15 64.47 0.96
CA MET A 40 -28.97 63.19 0.24
C MET A 40 -27.74 63.20 -0.64
N GLU A 41 -27.50 64.31 -1.36
CA GLU A 41 -26.28 64.46 -2.16
C GLU A 41 -25.00 64.44 -1.33
N ARG A 42 -25.01 65.07 -0.15
CA ARG A 42 -23.85 65.01 0.77
C ARG A 42 -23.59 63.62 1.30
N ARG A 43 -24.65 62.87 1.65
CA ARG A 43 -24.55 61.48 2.12
C ARG A 43 -24.07 60.55 0.98
N ALA A 44 -24.58 60.75 -0.23
CA ALA A 44 -24.14 60.03 -1.41
C ALA A 44 -22.66 60.33 -1.76
N ALA A 45 -22.23 61.57 -1.68
CA ALA A 45 -20.84 61.99 -1.89
C ALA A 45 -19.90 61.44 -0.81
N GLN A 46 -20.36 61.38 0.48
CA GLN A 46 -19.58 60.77 1.56
C GLN A 46 -19.47 59.25 1.39
N ARG A 47 -20.56 58.55 1.03
CA ARG A 47 -20.56 57.11 0.72
C ARG A 47 -19.60 56.80 -0.44
N ARG A 48 -19.62 57.60 -1.52
CA ARG A 48 -18.72 57.46 -2.64
C ARG A 48 -17.25 57.64 -2.26
N ARG A 49 -16.96 58.67 -1.43
CA ARG A 49 -15.60 58.91 -0.92
C ARG A 49 -15.14 57.78 0.00
N TRP A 50 -16.04 57.19 0.79
CA TRP A 50 -15.73 56.04 1.64
C TRP A 50 -15.50 54.78 0.82
N LEU A 51 -16.32 54.51 -0.21
CA LEU A 51 -16.16 53.43 -1.13
C LEU A 51 -14.81 53.54 -1.92
N TRP A 52 -14.48 54.74 -2.38
CA TRP A 52 -13.19 54.97 -3.02
C TRP A 52 -12.01 54.74 -2.07
N LYS A 53 -12.09 55.17 -0.82
CA LYS A 53 -11.07 54.89 0.17
C LYS A 53 -10.97 53.40 0.48
N SER A 54 -12.05 52.67 0.67
CA SER A 54 -12.04 51.24 0.90
C SER A 54 -11.53 50.46 -0.30
N ALA A 55 -11.89 50.85 -1.52
CA ALA A 55 -11.35 50.26 -2.75
C ALA A 55 -9.84 50.52 -2.87
N CYS A 56 -9.38 51.70 -2.53
CA CYS A 56 -7.95 52.03 -2.51
C CYS A 56 -7.17 51.17 -1.49
N TRP A 57 -7.71 51.05 -0.26
CA TRP A 57 -7.12 50.18 0.77
C TRP A 57 -7.11 48.69 0.36
N LEU A 58 -8.20 48.23 -0.27
CA LEU A 58 -8.27 46.86 -0.77
C LEU A 58 -7.23 46.62 -1.88
N SER A 59 -7.06 47.58 -2.81
CA SER A 59 -6.07 47.48 -3.86
C SER A 59 -4.62 47.47 -3.33
N VAL A 60 -4.34 48.29 -2.31
CA VAL A 60 -3.04 48.28 -1.63
C VAL A 60 -2.83 46.97 -0.91
N LEU A 61 -3.83 46.43 -0.22
CA LEU A 61 -3.73 45.15 0.47
C LEU A 61 -3.47 43.99 -0.51
N THR A 62 -4.18 43.98 -1.65
CA THR A 62 -3.95 42.97 -2.69
C THR A 62 -2.57 43.12 -3.35
N ALA A 63 -2.10 44.34 -3.57
CA ALA A 63 -0.77 44.58 -4.10
C ALA A 63 0.33 44.11 -3.14
N VAL A 64 0.18 44.35 -1.85
CA VAL A 64 1.10 43.87 -0.80
C VAL A 64 1.05 42.33 -0.71
N ALA A 65 -0.14 41.73 -0.79
CA ALA A 65 -0.27 40.27 -0.76
C ALA A 65 0.38 39.62 -2.00
N VAL A 66 0.11 40.15 -3.19
CA VAL A 66 0.73 39.66 -4.44
C VAL A 66 2.24 39.87 -4.41
N GLY A 67 2.70 41.06 -4.01
CA GLY A 67 4.13 41.35 -3.86
C GLY A 67 4.82 40.44 -2.84
N GLY A 68 4.16 40.18 -1.72
CA GLY A 68 4.65 39.23 -0.70
C GLY A 68 4.76 37.81 -1.22
N VAL A 69 3.75 37.33 -1.96
CA VAL A 69 3.78 36.01 -2.60
C VAL A 69 4.89 35.91 -3.63
N MET A 70 5.06 36.94 -4.48
CA MET A 70 6.15 36.97 -5.48
C MET A 70 7.54 36.98 -4.85
N LEU A 71 7.73 37.79 -3.79
CA LEU A 71 8.97 37.82 -3.04
C LEU A 71 9.27 36.47 -2.36
N PHE A 72 8.24 35.87 -1.77
CA PHE A 72 8.34 34.51 -1.17
C PHE A 72 8.72 33.47 -2.20
N GLN A 73 8.03 33.45 -3.36
CA GLN A 73 8.35 32.54 -4.45
C GLN A 73 9.80 32.69 -4.90
N ARG A 74 10.26 33.94 -5.12
CA ARG A 74 11.62 34.20 -5.57
C ARG A 74 12.67 33.86 -4.51
N ALA A 75 12.38 34.09 -3.22
CA ALA A 75 13.31 33.84 -2.12
C ALA A 75 13.46 32.33 -1.81
N PHE A 76 12.42 31.55 -2.02
CA PHE A 76 12.40 30.12 -1.64
C PHE A 76 12.38 29.17 -2.83
N TYR A 77 11.50 29.40 -3.81
CA TYR A 77 11.34 28.45 -4.92
C TYR A 77 12.36 28.63 -6.06
N ASP A 78 12.94 29.79 -6.21
CA ASP A 78 13.97 30.08 -7.23
C ASP A 78 15.37 30.24 -6.64
N ASN A 79 15.51 30.04 -5.33
CA ASN A 79 16.80 30.13 -4.65
C ASN A 79 17.65 28.88 -4.96
N PRO A 80 18.89 29.05 -5.48
CA PRO A 80 19.80 27.94 -5.77
C PRO A 80 20.26 27.18 -4.51
N GLU A 81 20.11 27.73 -3.32
CA GLU A 81 20.42 27.03 -2.05
C GLU A 81 19.49 25.85 -1.80
N PHE A 82 18.22 25.90 -2.29
CA PHE A 82 17.25 24.81 -2.14
C PHE A 82 17.22 23.87 -3.34
N MET A 83 18.18 23.98 -4.25
CA MET A 83 18.35 23.00 -5.31
C MET A 83 18.92 21.71 -4.73
N MET A 84 18.29 20.58 -5.09
CA MET A 84 18.74 19.26 -4.65
C MET A 84 20.15 18.97 -5.17
N LYS A 85 21.10 18.75 -4.27
CA LYS A 85 22.47 18.35 -4.57
C LYS A 85 22.72 16.91 -4.16
N HIS A 86 22.08 16.47 -3.07
CA HIS A 86 22.27 15.16 -2.49
C HIS A 86 20.95 14.41 -2.37
N MET A 87 20.99 13.12 -2.65
CA MET A 87 19.92 12.19 -2.38
C MET A 87 20.49 11.11 -1.47
N ASP A 88 20.11 11.14 -0.20
CA ASP A 88 20.52 10.16 0.79
C ASP A 88 19.47 9.04 0.83
N ILE A 89 19.91 7.80 0.50
CA ILE A 89 19.05 6.64 0.37
C ILE A 89 19.50 5.59 1.38
N GLU A 90 18.57 5.27 2.30
CA GLU A 90 18.70 4.19 3.26
C GLU A 90 17.73 3.08 2.92
N THR A 91 18.20 1.85 2.84
CA THR A 91 17.39 0.64 2.63
C THR A 91 17.89 -0.48 3.54
N ASP A 92 16.97 -1.30 4.02
CA ASP A 92 17.25 -2.47 4.87
C ASP A 92 17.29 -3.80 4.10
N GLY A 93 17.14 -3.75 2.78
CA GLY A 93 16.97 -4.94 1.96
C GLY A 93 17.97 -5.10 0.81
N THR A 94 17.46 -5.60 -0.30
CA THR A 94 18.25 -6.01 -1.49
C THR A 94 18.26 -5.00 -2.62
N LEU A 95 17.39 -3.98 -2.56
CA LEU A 95 17.30 -2.95 -3.58
C LEU A 95 18.54 -2.04 -3.54
N THR A 96 19.13 -1.83 -4.71
CA THR A 96 20.28 -0.94 -4.83
C THR A 96 19.84 0.54 -4.83
N ARG A 97 20.72 1.44 -4.37
CA ARG A 97 20.47 2.89 -4.39
C ARG A 97 20.10 3.42 -5.78
N ASP A 98 20.70 2.84 -6.82
CA ASP A 98 20.43 3.26 -8.20
C ASP A 98 19.05 2.78 -8.70
N GLU A 99 18.57 1.63 -8.24
CA GLU A 99 17.21 1.16 -8.49
C GLU A 99 16.20 2.05 -7.81
N ILE A 100 16.41 2.36 -6.53
CA ILE A 100 15.56 3.26 -5.75
C ILE A 100 15.48 4.64 -6.41
N ARG A 101 16.62 5.20 -6.84
CA ARG A 101 16.68 6.48 -7.55
C ARG A 101 15.88 6.46 -8.86
N ARG A 102 15.96 5.36 -9.61
CA ARG A 102 15.18 5.19 -10.85
C ARG A 102 13.67 5.08 -10.58
N ILE A 103 13.28 4.38 -9.51
CA ILE A 103 11.88 4.23 -9.11
C ILE A 103 11.31 5.56 -8.62
N ALA A 104 12.06 6.28 -7.80
CA ALA A 104 11.66 7.59 -7.27
C ALA A 104 11.44 8.62 -8.38
N ASP A 105 12.13 8.48 -9.52
CA ASP A 105 12.02 9.35 -10.72
C ASP A 105 12.06 10.85 -10.36
N VAL A 106 13.06 11.20 -9.54
CA VAL A 106 13.25 12.59 -9.12
C VAL A 106 14.20 13.28 -10.12
N PRO A 107 13.79 14.40 -10.71
CA PRO A 107 14.68 15.15 -11.63
C PRO A 107 15.95 15.59 -10.91
N ALA A 108 17.11 15.39 -11.53
CA ALA A 108 18.42 15.71 -10.94
C ALA A 108 18.56 17.20 -10.60
N VAL A 109 17.87 18.06 -11.34
CA VAL A 109 17.86 19.51 -11.11
C VAL A 109 16.46 19.91 -10.69
N SER A 110 16.17 19.82 -9.42
CA SER A 110 14.86 20.21 -8.88
C SER A 110 15.03 20.96 -7.57
N ASN A 111 14.17 21.95 -7.34
CA ASN A 111 14.12 22.62 -6.05
C ASN A 111 13.35 21.71 -5.06
N LEU A 112 13.97 21.41 -3.93
CA LEU A 112 13.41 20.53 -2.89
C LEU A 112 12.02 20.97 -2.44
N LEU A 113 11.76 22.28 -2.40
CA LEU A 113 10.48 22.82 -1.94
C LEU A 113 9.36 22.62 -2.98
N LYS A 114 9.70 22.43 -4.26
CA LYS A 114 8.73 22.15 -5.34
C LYS A 114 8.41 20.67 -5.50
N LEU A 115 9.21 19.77 -4.93
CA LEU A 115 8.98 18.32 -5.05
C LEU A 115 7.71 17.91 -4.30
N ASP A 116 6.89 17.13 -4.95
CA ASP A 116 5.76 16.45 -4.31
C ASP A 116 6.27 15.13 -3.66
N LEU A 117 6.54 15.20 -2.35
CA LEU A 117 7.07 14.05 -1.62
C LEU A 117 6.08 12.90 -1.61
N LYS A 118 4.79 13.19 -1.48
CA LYS A 118 3.76 12.15 -1.47
C LYS A 118 3.71 11.39 -2.78
N ALA A 119 3.82 12.07 -3.91
CA ALA A 119 3.88 11.42 -5.21
C ALA A 119 5.13 10.55 -5.39
N ILE A 120 6.22 10.85 -4.69
CA ILE A 120 7.43 10.03 -4.67
C ILE A 120 7.22 8.80 -3.76
N ASP A 121 6.67 8.98 -2.55
CA ASP A 121 6.28 7.89 -1.65
C ASP A 121 5.34 6.90 -2.37
N ASP A 122 4.26 7.40 -2.97
CA ASP A 122 3.27 6.59 -3.70
C ASP A 122 3.91 5.78 -4.85
N ARG A 123 4.90 6.36 -5.55
CA ARG A 123 5.64 5.64 -6.62
C ARG A 123 6.55 4.56 -6.09
N LEU A 124 7.21 4.80 -4.96
CA LEU A 124 8.05 3.81 -4.29
C LEU A 124 7.20 2.67 -3.76
N GLU A 125 6.12 2.97 -3.04
CA GLU A 125 5.19 1.98 -2.47
C GLU A 125 4.39 1.21 -3.53
N ALA A 126 4.27 1.72 -4.76
CA ALA A 126 3.70 0.97 -5.88
C ALA A 126 4.54 -0.27 -6.26
N ARG A 127 5.79 -0.36 -5.78
CA ARG A 127 6.62 -1.55 -5.94
C ARG A 127 6.28 -2.59 -4.89
N SER A 128 5.90 -3.78 -5.32
CA SER A 128 5.51 -4.87 -4.42
C SER A 128 6.58 -5.29 -3.41
N GLN A 129 7.85 -5.00 -3.69
CA GLN A 129 8.99 -5.29 -2.81
C GLN A 129 9.10 -4.29 -1.64
N ILE A 130 8.50 -3.11 -1.76
CA ILE A 130 8.59 -2.06 -0.74
C ILE A 130 7.39 -2.16 0.19
N ALA A 131 7.65 -2.27 1.48
CA ALA A 131 6.62 -2.28 2.52
C ALA A 131 6.18 -0.87 2.89
N GLU A 132 7.18 0.02 3.08
CA GLU A 132 6.98 1.41 3.45
C GLU A 132 8.10 2.26 2.85
N ALA A 133 7.76 3.45 2.36
CA ALA A 133 8.70 4.45 1.92
C ALA A 133 8.48 5.74 2.73
N GLN A 134 9.56 6.39 3.12
CA GLN A 134 9.52 7.68 3.78
C GLN A 134 10.46 8.64 3.07
N VAL A 135 9.90 9.65 2.44
CA VAL A 135 10.67 10.70 1.77
C VAL A 135 10.60 11.99 2.57
N ARG A 136 11.76 12.54 2.93
CA ARG A 136 11.87 13.77 3.73
C ARG A 136 12.83 14.75 3.09
N ARG A 137 12.57 16.04 3.31
CA ARG A 137 13.49 17.11 2.94
C ARG A 137 14.43 17.39 4.11
N LEU A 138 15.72 17.22 3.90
CA LEU A 138 16.76 17.72 4.80
C LEU A 138 17.33 19.00 4.19
N LEU A 139 16.76 20.13 4.59
CA LEU A 139 17.18 21.43 4.08
C LEU A 139 18.64 21.71 4.47
N PRO A 140 19.43 22.39 3.60
CA PRO A 140 18.94 23.14 2.44
C PRO A 140 18.84 22.34 1.12
N ASP A 141 19.59 21.25 0.91
CA ASP A 141 19.87 20.69 -0.42
C ASP A 141 19.82 19.15 -0.51
N THR A 142 19.32 18.47 0.51
CA THR A 142 19.30 17.00 0.59
C THR A 142 17.89 16.44 0.62
N LEU A 143 17.64 15.40 -0.19
CA LEU A 143 16.45 14.58 -0.14
C LEU A 143 16.80 13.24 0.54
N GLU A 144 16.22 12.98 1.70
CA GLU A 144 16.32 11.70 2.40
C GLU A 144 15.21 10.75 1.94
N VAL A 145 15.59 9.54 1.57
CA VAL A 145 14.67 8.46 1.17
C VAL A 145 14.98 7.25 2.02
N ARG A 146 14.07 6.87 2.89
CA ARG A 146 14.16 5.66 3.71
C ARG A 146 13.17 4.64 3.19
N ILE A 147 13.63 3.44 2.98
CA ILE A 147 12.83 2.33 2.44
C ILE A 147 12.93 1.15 3.38
N GLN A 148 11.78 0.62 3.74
CA GLN A 148 11.65 -0.67 4.37
C GLN A 148 11.20 -1.68 3.32
N GLU A 149 12.02 -2.70 3.06
CA GLU A 149 11.68 -3.76 2.12
C GLU A 149 10.84 -4.84 2.80
N ARG A 150 9.99 -5.52 2.01
CA ARG A 150 9.27 -6.70 2.49
C ARG A 150 10.23 -7.89 2.57
N VAL A 151 10.16 -8.60 3.67
CA VAL A 151 10.93 -9.82 3.87
C VAL A 151 10.09 -11.01 3.41
N PRO A 152 10.42 -11.65 2.27
CA PRO A 152 9.69 -12.82 1.82
C PRO A 152 9.95 -14.02 2.73
N MET A 153 8.91 -14.87 2.93
CA MET A 153 9.04 -16.07 3.74
C MET A 153 8.69 -17.36 2.98
N ALA A 154 7.96 -17.28 1.88
CA ALA A 154 7.58 -18.44 1.07
C ALA A 154 7.37 -18.07 -0.40
N TRP A 155 7.39 -19.07 -1.26
CA TRP A 155 6.92 -18.98 -2.64
C TRP A 155 5.44 -19.33 -2.72
N LEU A 156 4.71 -18.67 -3.62
CA LEU A 156 3.36 -19.05 -3.99
C LEU A 156 3.34 -19.61 -5.41
N GLY A 157 2.73 -20.78 -5.59
CA GLY A 157 2.66 -21.45 -6.89
C GLY A 157 1.46 -22.37 -7.00
N TYR A 158 1.37 -23.13 -8.09
CA TYR A 158 0.36 -24.15 -8.33
C TYR A 158 0.98 -25.49 -8.68
N GLN A 159 0.21 -26.57 -8.59
CA GLN A 159 0.69 -27.98 -8.63
C GLN A 159 1.59 -28.32 -9.83
N ASP A 160 1.38 -27.72 -10.98
CA ASP A 160 2.16 -28.01 -12.19
C ASP A 160 3.52 -27.30 -12.22
N GLY A 161 4.07 -26.93 -11.06
CA GLY A 161 5.41 -26.31 -10.92
C GLY A 161 5.51 -24.88 -11.43
N GLY A 162 4.38 -24.23 -11.67
CA GLY A 162 4.34 -22.87 -12.16
C GLY A 162 4.60 -21.82 -11.08
N LEU A 163 5.29 -20.72 -11.43
CA LEU A 163 5.52 -19.50 -10.67
C LEU A 163 6.48 -19.56 -9.48
N ALA A 164 6.77 -20.73 -8.89
CA ALA A 164 7.72 -20.84 -7.78
C ALA A 164 9.18 -20.94 -8.23
N LYS A 165 10.08 -20.44 -7.41
CA LYS A 165 11.57 -20.55 -7.55
C LYS A 165 12.12 -20.10 -8.90
N ARG A 166 11.51 -19.07 -9.50
CA ARG A 166 11.94 -18.49 -10.78
C ARG A 166 11.78 -16.97 -10.79
N LYS A 167 12.48 -16.34 -11.73
CA LYS A 167 12.25 -14.92 -12.03
C LYS A 167 10.79 -14.69 -12.45
N GLU A 168 10.21 -13.55 -12.04
CA GLU A 168 8.80 -13.21 -12.18
C GLU A 168 7.84 -14.13 -11.39
N GLY A 169 8.38 -15.00 -10.53
CA GLY A 169 7.57 -15.79 -9.59
C GLY A 169 6.94 -14.93 -8.50
N ILE A 170 6.07 -15.56 -7.72
CA ILE A 170 5.36 -14.90 -6.64
C ILE A 170 5.99 -15.31 -5.31
N LEU A 171 6.57 -14.35 -4.61
CA LEU A 171 6.97 -14.48 -3.21
C LEU A 171 5.85 -13.93 -2.32
N ILE A 172 5.81 -14.38 -1.07
CA ILE A 172 4.85 -13.92 -0.10
C ILE A 172 5.56 -13.66 1.23
N ASP A 173 5.22 -12.54 1.89
CA ASP A 173 5.74 -12.18 3.20
C ASP A 173 4.89 -12.78 4.34
N ALA A 174 5.32 -12.56 5.59
CA ALA A 174 4.60 -13.04 6.78
C ALA A 174 3.19 -12.44 6.93
N ALA A 175 2.95 -11.26 6.39
CA ALA A 175 1.63 -10.64 6.39
C ALA A 175 0.71 -11.19 5.28
N GLY A 176 1.24 -12.02 4.39
CA GLY A 176 0.51 -12.56 3.24
C GLY A 176 0.51 -11.65 2.02
N CYS A 177 1.40 -10.65 1.96
CA CYS A 177 1.48 -9.74 0.83
C CYS A 177 2.27 -10.36 -0.33
N ALA A 178 1.70 -10.30 -1.54
CA ALA A 178 2.32 -10.84 -2.74
C ALA A 178 3.43 -9.92 -3.27
N ILE A 179 4.63 -10.48 -3.45
CA ILE A 179 5.82 -9.79 -3.93
C ILE A 179 6.24 -10.40 -5.28
N ARG A 180 6.46 -9.57 -6.29
CA ARG A 180 7.01 -10.03 -7.56
C ARG A 180 8.51 -10.24 -7.44
N CYS A 181 9.01 -11.44 -7.72
CA CYS A 181 10.44 -11.74 -7.74
C CYS A 181 11.10 -11.15 -8.99
N GLN A 182 11.63 -9.95 -8.90
CA GLN A 182 12.36 -9.32 -10.02
C GLN A 182 13.78 -9.86 -10.16
N THR A 183 14.47 -10.05 -9.03
CA THR A 183 15.82 -10.58 -8.95
C THR A 183 15.79 -11.84 -8.11
N LEU A 184 16.32 -12.94 -8.67
CA LEU A 184 16.36 -14.24 -8.00
C LEU A 184 17.63 -14.32 -7.15
N HIS A 185 17.50 -14.11 -5.85
CA HIS A 185 18.60 -14.26 -4.90
C HIS A 185 18.77 -15.73 -4.47
N PRO A 186 20.01 -16.22 -4.21
CA PRO A 186 20.23 -17.59 -3.79
C PRO A 186 19.42 -18.01 -2.56
N GLN A 187 19.27 -17.13 -1.59
CA GLN A 187 18.49 -17.37 -0.37
C GLN A 187 17.00 -17.70 -0.63
N PHE A 188 16.44 -17.27 -1.77
CA PHE A 188 15.03 -17.52 -2.08
C PHE A 188 14.77 -18.99 -2.46
N PHE A 189 15.80 -19.74 -2.86
CA PHE A 189 15.65 -21.17 -3.12
C PHE A 189 15.40 -21.99 -1.84
N ASP A 190 15.75 -21.43 -0.68
CA ASP A 190 15.57 -22.07 0.62
C ASP A 190 14.16 -21.95 1.14
N PHE A 191 13.38 -20.99 0.62
CA PHE A 191 12.01 -20.78 1.06
C PHE A 191 11.08 -21.92 0.64
N PRO A 192 10.13 -22.30 1.52
CA PRO A 192 9.11 -23.28 1.19
C PRO A 192 8.19 -22.77 0.09
N VAL A 193 7.55 -23.71 -0.60
CA VAL A 193 6.56 -23.41 -1.64
C VAL A 193 5.17 -23.69 -1.12
N ILE A 194 4.28 -22.71 -1.18
CA ILE A 194 2.86 -22.88 -0.92
C ILE A 194 2.17 -23.11 -2.26
N LEU A 195 1.50 -24.24 -2.42
CA LEU A 195 0.74 -24.58 -3.62
C LEU A 195 -0.75 -24.40 -3.35
N VAL A 196 -1.43 -23.72 -4.29
CA VAL A 196 -2.87 -23.55 -4.32
C VAL A 196 -3.40 -23.85 -5.73
N PRO A 197 -4.71 -24.00 -5.94
CA PRO A 197 -5.28 -24.13 -7.28
C PRO A 197 -4.89 -22.94 -8.16
N LYS A 198 -4.64 -23.19 -9.44
CA LYS A 198 -4.20 -22.16 -10.40
C LYS A 198 -5.20 -21.02 -10.53
N GLU A 199 -6.46 -21.36 -10.59
CA GLU A 199 -7.59 -20.43 -10.71
C GLU A 199 -7.62 -19.44 -9.55
N SER A 200 -7.33 -19.93 -8.33
CA SER A 200 -7.27 -19.11 -7.11
C SER A 200 -6.15 -18.05 -7.17
N ILE A 201 -5.01 -18.37 -7.79
CA ILE A 201 -3.91 -17.40 -7.96
C ILE A 201 -4.31 -16.30 -8.93
N GLU A 202 -4.89 -16.67 -10.08
CA GLU A 202 -5.24 -15.72 -11.14
C GLU A 202 -6.28 -14.69 -10.66
N GLU A 203 -7.19 -15.10 -9.77
CA GLU A 203 -8.25 -14.23 -9.24
C GLU A 203 -7.81 -13.40 -8.04
N ALA A 204 -7.00 -13.96 -7.14
CA ALA A 204 -6.76 -13.36 -5.83
C ALA A 204 -5.41 -12.64 -5.70
N VAL A 205 -4.43 -12.87 -6.58
CA VAL A 205 -3.10 -12.31 -6.42
C VAL A 205 -2.95 -10.96 -7.10
N LEU A 206 -2.86 -9.92 -6.26
CA LEU A 206 -2.47 -8.58 -6.66
C LEU A 206 -1.13 -8.23 -5.99
N PHE A 207 -0.11 -7.94 -6.79
CA PHE A 207 1.20 -7.58 -6.25
C PHE A 207 1.16 -6.33 -5.36
N GLY A 208 1.83 -6.40 -4.22
CA GLY A 208 1.81 -5.35 -3.20
C GLY A 208 0.56 -5.37 -2.31
N LYS A 209 -0.33 -6.36 -2.47
CA LYS A 209 -1.54 -6.54 -1.67
C LYS A 209 -1.52 -7.89 -0.95
N VAL A 210 -2.26 -7.96 0.15
CA VAL A 210 -2.44 -9.21 0.89
C VAL A 210 -3.30 -10.17 0.08
N VAL A 211 -2.86 -11.40 -0.02
CA VAL A 211 -3.59 -12.51 -0.67
C VAL A 211 -4.64 -13.01 0.32
N GLU A 212 -5.91 -12.73 0.06
CA GLU A 212 -7.03 -13.06 0.95
C GLU A 212 -7.54 -14.51 0.79
N LEU A 213 -6.67 -15.43 0.36
CA LEU A 213 -7.00 -16.85 0.30
C LEU A 213 -6.82 -17.50 1.67
N SER A 214 -7.86 -18.13 2.19
CA SER A 214 -7.86 -18.82 3.50
C SER A 214 -6.79 -19.90 3.59
N GLU A 215 -6.54 -20.58 2.48
CA GLU A 215 -5.54 -21.63 2.31
C GLU A 215 -4.12 -21.08 2.47
N VAL A 216 -3.85 -19.96 1.81
CA VAL A 216 -2.56 -19.26 1.90
C VAL A 216 -2.33 -18.74 3.32
N GLN A 217 -3.34 -18.08 3.90
CA GLN A 217 -3.27 -17.56 5.27
C GLN A 217 -3.04 -18.68 6.30
N SER A 218 -3.62 -19.86 6.06
CA SER A 218 -3.42 -21.02 6.94
C SER A 218 -2.02 -21.62 6.78
N ALA A 219 -1.49 -21.69 5.54
CA ALA A 219 -0.13 -22.13 5.29
C ALA A 219 0.91 -21.18 5.94
N LEU A 220 0.68 -19.87 5.88
CA LEU A 220 1.55 -18.88 6.53
C LEU A 220 1.53 -19.02 8.05
N ARG A 221 0.34 -19.23 8.66
CA ARG A 221 0.23 -19.51 10.10
C ARG A 221 0.95 -20.78 10.51
N LEU A 222 0.93 -21.81 9.67
CA LEU A 222 1.71 -23.03 9.92
C LEU A 222 3.21 -22.72 9.92
N LEU A 223 3.71 -21.95 8.93
CA LEU A 223 5.11 -21.56 8.84
C LEU A 223 5.56 -20.69 10.03
N GLU A 224 4.69 -19.84 10.55
CA GLU A 224 4.95 -18.99 11.72
C GLU A 224 5.08 -19.82 13.01
N VAL A 225 4.20 -20.82 13.18
CA VAL A 225 4.16 -21.67 14.39
C VAL A 225 5.26 -22.74 14.36
N TRP A 226 5.68 -23.19 13.17
CA TRP A 226 6.59 -24.32 12.97
C TRP A 226 7.89 -24.24 13.77
N PRO A 227 8.67 -23.14 13.75
CA PRO A 227 9.95 -23.07 14.46
C PRO A 227 9.83 -23.22 15.96
N ASN A 228 8.66 -22.87 16.53
CA ASN A 228 8.39 -22.92 17.96
C ASN A 228 7.83 -24.27 18.40
N ALA A 229 7.24 -25.03 17.50
CA ALA A 229 6.54 -26.28 17.80
C ALA A 229 7.37 -27.53 17.46
N VAL A 230 8.20 -27.47 16.43
CA VAL A 230 9.03 -28.60 16.00
C VAL A 230 10.46 -28.34 16.44
N ALA A 231 10.87 -29.04 17.49
CA ALA A 231 12.21 -28.87 18.08
C ALA A 231 13.34 -29.51 17.26
N ASP A 232 13.02 -30.42 16.34
CA ASP A 232 13.99 -31.08 15.48
C ASP A 232 14.40 -30.19 14.30
N PRO A 233 15.61 -29.64 14.27
CA PRO A 233 16.07 -28.76 13.21
C PRO A 233 16.35 -29.50 11.89
N THR A 234 16.26 -30.83 11.85
CA THR A 234 16.47 -31.62 10.65
C THR A 234 15.20 -31.73 9.81
N VAL A 235 14.04 -31.44 10.40
CA VAL A 235 12.75 -31.48 9.72
C VAL A 235 12.36 -30.07 9.31
N GLU A 236 12.61 -29.74 8.06
CA GLU A 236 12.28 -28.41 7.48
C GLU A 236 11.14 -28.54 6.46
N ILE A 237 10.24 -27.59 6.42
CA ILE A 237 9.16 -27.56 5.43
C ILE A 237 9.73 -27.18 4.06
N ALA A 238 9.57 -28.08 3.09
CA ALA A 238 9.94 -27.82 1.68
C ALA A 238 8.77 -27.29 0.87
N GLN A 239 7.56 -27.83 1.12
CA GLN A 239 6.36 -27.50 0.36
C GLN A 239 5.10 -27.74 1.18
N ILE A 240 4.13 -26.87 0.99
CA ILE A 240 2.78 -26.98 1.58
C ILE A 240 1.79 -27.00 0.40
N ASP A 241 1.13 -28.12 0.19
CA ASP A 241 0.04 -28.23 -0.80
C ASP A 241 -1.29 -27.94 -0.10
N ALA A 242 -1.84 -26.78 -0.37
CA ALA A 242 -3.11 -26.26 0.13
C ALA A 242 -4.24 -26.36 -0.91
N SER A 243 -4.08 -27.17 -1.97
CA SER A 243 -5.10 -27.34 -3.01
C SER A 243 -6.31 -28.15 -2.54
N ARG A 244 -6.21 -28.80 -1.37
CA ARG A 244 -7.28 -29.63 -0.82
C ARG A 244 -8.13 -28.87 0.20
N PRO A 245 -9.46 -28.92 0.11
CA PRO A 245 -10.32 -28.03 0.93
C PRO A 245 -10.31 -28.34 2.43
N TYR A 246 -9.86 -29.53 2.86
CA TYR A 246 -9.99 -29.95 4.26
C TYR A 246 -8.67 -30.27 4.97
N ARG A 247 -7.56 -30.24 4.24
CA ARG A 247 -6.25 -30.56 4.80
C ARG A 247 -5.12 -29.90 4.02
N LEU A 248 -4.00 -29.72 4.71
CA LEU A 248 -2.71 -29.37 4.14
C LEU A 248 -1.87 -30.64 3.99
N ASP A 249 -1.33 -30.86 2.81
CA ASP A 249 -0.31 -31.88 2.58
C ASP A 249 1.04 -31.17 2.66
N VAL A 250 1.81 -31.42 3.72
CA VAL A 250 3.09 -30.76 3.99
C VAL A 250 4.23 -31.73 3.70
N TYR A 251 5.12 -31.32 2.84
CA TYR A 251 6.32 -32.08 2.49
C TYR A 251 7.53 -31.47 3.17
N CYS A 252 8.21 -32.27 3.99
CA CYS A 252 9.38 -31.87 4.75
C CYS A 252 10.62 -32.60 4.26
N TYR A 253 11.79 -31.98 4.43
CA TYR A 253 13.07 -32.67 4.35
C TYR A 253 13.25 -33.55 5.61
N PRO A 254 13.95 -34.69 5.51
CA PRO A 254 14.35 -35.46 4.34
C PRO A 254 13.27 -36.47 3.91
N ASP A 255 12.31 -36.26 3.14
CA ASP A 255 11.27 -37.19 2.63
C ASP A 255 10.16 -37.56 3.61
N LEU A 256 9.73 -36.63 4.44
CA LEU A 256 8.60 -36.80 5.34
C LEU A 256 7.37 -36.05 4.80
N LYS A 257 6.27 -36.78 4.64
CA LYS A 257 4.97 -36.18 4.32
C LYS A 257 4.08 -36.10 5.55
N LEU A 258 3.53 -34.93 5.82
CA LEU A 258 2.58 -34.70 6.89
C LEU A 258 1.22 -34.33 6.33
N LEU A 259 0.17 -34.86 6.92
CA LEU A 259 -1.21 -34.46 6.63
C LEU A 259 -1.74 -33.70 7.84
N LEU A 260 -2.10 -32.43 7.65
CA LEU A 260 -2.55 -31.52 8.71
C LEU A 260 -3.96 -30.98 8.41
N ARG A 261 -4.73 -30.72 9.46
CA ARG A 261 -5.96 -29.92 9.34
C ARG A 261 -5.63 -28.43 9.37
N TYR A 262 -6.50 -27.62 8.82
CA TYR A 262 -6.38 -26.16 8.82
C TYR A 262 -6.47 -25.50 10.21
N GLU A 263 -6.85 -26.24 11.22
CA GLU A 263 -7.08 -25.73 12.58
C GLU A 263 -6.11 -26.38 13.59
N ASN A 264 -5.84 -25.66 14.70
CA ASN A 264 -5.05 -26.16 15.82
C ASN A 264 -3.68 -26.74 15.43
N PHE A 265 -2.89 -25.98 14.66
CA PHE A 265 -1.55 -26.41 14.25
C PHE A 265 -0.65 -26.77 15.44
N MET A 266 -0.65 -25.93 16.51
CA MET A 266 0.17 -26.20 17.68
C MET A 266 -0.10 -27.59 18.28
N GLY A 267 -1.37 -27.96 18.46
CA GLY A 267 -1.72 -29.28 19.00
C GLY A 267 -1.34 -30.45 18.07
N GLN A 268 -1.39 -30.24 16.75
CA GLN A 268 -0.96 -31.24 15.77
C GLN A 268 0.57 -31.38 15.76
N LEU A 269 1.30 -30.28 15.83
CA LEU A 269 2.77 -30.27 15.83
C LEU A 269 3.37 -30.80 17.13
N MET A 270 2.69 -30.62 18.28
CA MET A 270 3.09 -31.29 19.53
C MET A 270 3.00 -32.82 19.40
N LYS A 271 1.93 -33.33 18.76
CA LYS A 271 1.81 -34.78 18.49
C LYS A 271 2.89 -35.25 17.52
N LEU A 272 3.21 -34.44 16.49
CA LEU A 272 4.31 -34.73 15.58
C LEU A 272 5.62 -34.93 16.34
N THR A 273 5.94 -34.01 17.26
CA THR A 273 7.17 -34.09 18.07
C THR A 273 7.20 -35.37 18.91
N ASP A 274 6.06 -35.79 19.49
CA ASP A 274 5.98 -37.03 20.25
C ASP A 274 6.17 -38.28 19.36
N VAL A 275 5.55 -38.28 18.17
CA VAL A 275 5.69 -39.37 17.17
C VAL A 275 7.14 -39.48 16.69
N LEU A 276 7.78 -38.37 16.35
CA LEU A 276 9.18 -38.35 15.90
C LEU A 276 10.11 -38.87 16.97
N ARG A 277 9.95 -38.41 18.24
CA ARG A 277 10.73 -38.89 19.38
C ARG A 277 10.57 -40.39 19.60
N HIS A 278 9.34 -40.91 19.45
CA HIS A 278 9.09 -42.35 19.54
C HIS A 278 9.76 -43.12 18.39
N GLY A 279 9.76 -42.57 17.16
CA GLY A 279 10.44 -43.13 16.02
C GLY A 279 11.96 -43.23 16.24
N GLU A 280 12.59 -42.17 16.69
CA GLU A 280 14.01 -42.11 17.01
C GLU A 280 14.40 -43.16 18.07
N SER A 281 13.61 -43.25 19.15
CA SER A 281 13.86 -44.25 20.23
C SER A 281 13.82 -45.70 19.72
N ASN A 282 13.10 -45.96 18.64
CA ASN A 282 12.94 -47.28 18.05
C ASN A 282 13.71 -47.44 16.71
N ASN A 283 14.55 -46.49 16.37
CA ASN A 283 15.29 -46.43 15.09
C ASN A 283 14.41 -46.65 13.86
N ARG A 284 13.23 -45.98 13.86
CA ARG A 284 12.25 -46.04 12.77
C ARG A 284 12.07 -44.67 12.17
N TYR A 285 12.09 -44.60 10.86
CA TYR A 285 11.85 -43.37 10.10
C TYR A 285 10.46 -43.41 9.44
N PHE A 286 9.85 -42.26 9.32
CA PHE A 286 8.49 -42.12 8.79
C PHE A 286 8.53 -41.53 7.38
N ALA A 287 7.79 -42.15 6.46
CA ALA A 287 7.54 -41.61 5.12
C ALA A 287 6.31 -40.69 5.16
N GLN A 288 5.28 -41.04 5.97
CA GLN A 288 4.09 -40.23 6.11
C GLN A 288 3.52 -40.32 7.54
N ILE A 289 3.05 -39.20 8.05
CA ILE A 289 2.35 -39.09 9.33
C ILE A 289 1.04 -38.36 9.10
N ASP A 290 -0.09 -38.95 9.49
CA ASP A 290 -1.41 -38.34 9.37
C ASP A 290 -1.86 -37.74 10.72
N LEU A 291 -1.73 -36.43 10.84
CA LEU A 291 -2.11 -35.65 12.03
C LEU A 291 -3.57 -35.16 11.99
N THR A 292 -4.30 -35.48 10.92
CA THR A 292 -5.72 -35.10 10.81
C THR A 292 -6.59 -35.87 11.80
N VAL A 293 -6.12 -36.99 12.29
CA VAL A 293 -6.84 -37.85 13.27
C VAL A 293 -6.54 -37.39 14.69
N ARG A 294 -7.56 -37.41 15.56
CA ARG A 294 -7.41 -36.96 16.95
C ARG A 294 -6.61 -37.94 17.78
N ASP A 295 -6.91 -39.25 17.64
CA ASP A 295 -6.31 -40.31 18.39
C ASP A 295 -5.77 -41.38 17.41
N ASN A 296 -4.76 -42.15 17.80
CA ASN A 296 -4.12 -43.17 16.98
C ASN A 296 -3.60 -42.63 15.64
N VAL A 297 -2.58 -41.79 15.70
CA VAL A 297 -1.95 -41.16 14.52
C VAL A 297 -1.50 -42.23 13.52
N PRO A 298 -2.07 -42.33 12.29
CA PRO A 298 -1.63 -43.25 11.29
C PRO A 298 -0.25 -42.84 10.77
N VAL A 299 0.67 -43.81 10.66
CA VAL A 299 2.01 -43.58 10.15
C VAL A 299 2.36 -44.59 9.07
N ILE A 300 3.12 -44.16 8.10
CA ILE A 300 3.76 -45.02 7.10
C ILE A 300 5.26 -44.94 7.37
N TYR A 301 5.88 -46.08 7.56
CA TYR A 301 7.33 -46.18 7.76
C TYR A 301 8.06 -46.13 6.42
N GLN A 302 9.27 -45.60 6.45
CA GLN A 302 10.19 -45.72 5.31
C GLN A 302 10.71 -47.16 5.24
N ASP A 303 10.90 -47.68 4.03
CA ASP A 303 11.54 -48.98 3.85
C ASP A 303 12.98 -48.96 4.37
N VAL A 304 13.41 -50.08 4.97
CA VAL A 304 14.65 -50.22 5.75
C VAL A 304 15.96 -49.89 4.99
N ALA A 305 15.86 -49.58 3.71
CA ALA A 305 17.02 -49.18 2.86
C ALA A 305 17.33 -47.66 2.90
N TYR A 306 16.55 -46.83 3.59
CA TYR A 306 16.78 -45.40 3.66
C TYR A 306 17.91 -45.07 4.64
N GLN A 307 19.05 -44.65 4.13
CA GLN A 307 20.07 -43.95 4.90
C GLN A 307 19.84 -42.45 4.71
N PRO A 308 19.48 -41.69 5.78
CA PRO A 308 19.37 -40.25 5.65
C PRO A 308 20.69 -39.67 5.18
N PRO A 309 20.71 -38.71 4.25
CA PRO A 309 21.95 -38.11 3.79
C PRO A 309 22.69 -37.51 5.00
N LEU A 310 23.92 -37.95 5.21
CA LEU A 310 24.82 -37.41 6.23
C LEU A 310 24.93 -35.89 5.99
N ARG A 311 24.59 -35.11 7.00
CA ARG A 311 24.71 -33.66 6.99
C ARG A 311 26.15 -33.27 6.76
N GLY A 312 26.51 -32.83 5.56
CA GLY A 312 27.86 -32.30 5.37
C GLY A 312 28.50 -32.38 4.01
N GLU A 313 27.77 -32.47 2.89
CA GLU A 313 28.35 -32.12 1.59
C GLU A 313 27.23 -31.84 0.57
N GLY A 314 26.99 -30.58 0.36
CA GLY A 314 26.54 -29.88 -0.82
C GLY A 314 25.72 -30.59 -1.89
N SER A 315 24.51 -31.02 -1.61
CA SER A 315 23.47 -31.12 -2.64
C SER A 315 22.13 -31.24 -1.95
N ARG A 316 21.43 -30.12 -1.81
CA ARG A 316 19.99 -30.18 -1.57
C ARG A 316 19.38 -31.02 -2.72
N PRO A 317 18.54 -32.02 -2.45
CA PRO A 317 17.83 -32.72 -3.51
C PRO A 317 17.08 -31.73 -4.36
N GLU A 318 17.12 -31.87 -5.67
CA GLU A 318 16.31 -31.10 -6.61
C GLU A 318 14.85 -31.12 -6.12
N PRO A 319 14.15 -29.97 -6.16
CA PRO A 319 12.74 -29.94 -5.77
C PRO A 319 11.97 -30.98 -6.57
N LEU A 320 11.10 -31.73 -5.88
CA LEU A 320 10.23 -32.78 -6.43
C LEU A 320 9.31 -32.32 -7.58
N LEU A 321 9.42 -31.09 -8.02
CA LEU A 321 8.64 -30.44 -9.08
C LEU A 321 9.38 -30.28 -10.41
N SER A 322 10.50 -30.97 -10.63
CA SER A 322 10.96 -31.12 -12.00
C SER A 322 10.12 -32.22 -12.67
N PRO A 323 9.23 -31.88 -13.63
CA PRO A 323 8.64 -32.93 -14.46
C PRO A 323 9.81 -33.67 -15.12
N ARG A 324 9.97 -34.95 -14.83
CA ARG A 324 10.81 -35.79 -15.65
C ARG A 324 10.19 -35.70 -17.05
N LEU A 325 10.81 -34.93 -17.92
CA LEU A 325 10.59 -35.09 -19.35
C LEU A 325 10.88 -36.58 -19.65
N PRO A 326 9.96 -37.29 -20.34
CA PRO A 326 10.23 -38.62 -20.78
C PRO A 326 11.54 -38.54 -21.55
N SER A 327 12.50 -39.38 -21.19
CA SER A 327 13.73 -39.58 -21.95
C SER A 327 13.39 -40.26 -23.26
N ASP A 328 12.92 -39.49 -24.24
CA ASP A 328 12.88 -39.92 -25.61
C ASP A 328 14.34 -40.12 -26.02
N GLY A 329 14.72 -41.39 -26.13
CA GLY A 329 16.03 -41.81 -26.54
C GLY A 329 16.26 -41.52 -28.03
N THR A 330 16.42 -40.23 -28.35
CA THR A 330 16.99 -39.81 -29.62
C THR A 330 18.41 -39.32 -29.37
N PRO A 331 19.41 -39.95 -29.93
CA PRO A 331 20.78 -39.47 -29.80
C PRO A 331 20.89 -38.09 -30.46
N ASN A 332 21.48 -37.18 -29.72
CA ASN A 332 21.81 -35.81 -30.15
C ASN A 332 22.73 -35.91 -31.40
N ARG A 333 22.15 -35.75 -32.57
CA ARG A 333 22.88 -35.71 -33.83
C ARG A 333 23.39 -34.27 -33.98
N SER A 334 24.63 -34.06 -33.62
CA SER A 334 25.34 -32.83 -33.96
C SER A 334 25.30 -32.65 -35.49
N LEU A 335 24.66 -31.58 -35.94
CA LEU A 335 24.72 -31.14 -37.32
C LEU A 335 26.20 -30.85 -37.67
N SER A 336 26.72 -31.52 -38.69
CA SER A 336 28.05 -31.29 -39.18
C SER A 336 28.14 -29.96 -39.90
N ASP A 337 29.30 -29.31 -39.88
CA ASP A 337 29.57 -27.99 -40.50
C ASP A 337 29.21 -27.91 -42.00
N GLU A 338 29.00 -29.05 -42.68
CA GLU A 338 28.57 -29.14 -44.09
C GLU A 338 27.06 -28.84 -44.27
N GLU A 339 26.20 -29.07 -43.27
CA GLU A 339 24.77 -28.79 -43.39
C GLU A 339 24.41 -27.29 -43.14
N MET A 340 25.27 -26.55 -42.46
CA MET A 340 25.08 -25.08 -42.26
C MET A 340 25.45 -24.27 -43.52
N GLY A 341 26.25 -24.82 -44.43
CA GLY A 341 26.63 -24.13 -45.69
C GLY A 341 25.52 -24.06 -46.73
N ASN A 342 24.48 -24.89 -46.61
CA ASN A 342 23.44 -25.02 -47.66
C ASN A 342 22.15 -24.20 -47.38
N ILE A 343 22.03 -23.59 -46.22
CA ILE A 343 20.87 -22.76 -45.86
C ILE A 343 21.05 -21.27 -46.25
N LEU A 344 22.28 -20.86 -46.58
CA LEU A 344 22.58 -19.45 -46.92
C LEU A 344 22.74 -19.18 -48.43
N SER A 345 22.37 -20.11 -49.33
CA SER A 345 22.50 -19.92 -50.76
C SER A 345 21.20 -19.97 -51.60
N VAL A 346 20.05 -19.74 -50.97
CA VAL A 346 18.79 -19.57 -51.72
C VAL A 346 18.17 -18.25 -51.27
N ASP A 347 18.63 -17.18 -51.86
CA ASP A 347 17.89 -15.99 -52.29
C ASP A 347 18.87 -14.98 -52.92
N SER A 348 18.93 -15.02 -54.21
CA SER A 348 19.37 -13.93 -55.07
C SER A 348 18.38 -13.81 -56.23
#